data_591cdae52ac2ae7ff78eeac6a77ac20a
#
_entry.id   591cdae52ac2ae7ff78eeac6a77ac20a
#
_cell.length_a   1.000
_cell.length_b   1.000
_cell.length_c   1.000
_cell.angle_alpha   90.00
_cell.angle_beta   90.00
_cell.angle_gamma   90.00
#
_symmetry.space_group_name_H-M   'P 1'
#
loop_
_entity.id
_entity.type
_entity.pdbx_description
1 polymer ?
#
loop_
_entity_poly.entity_id
_entity_poly.type
_entity_poly.pdbx_seq_one_letter_code
_entity_poly.pdbx_strand_id
1 'polypeptide(L)'
;VAYVQGHENAFGCGIDALKIDSFIQATDELLKNMSSEAIYRIDFDFNEKDDNNQTILDIAGMNDLWGQDIDRAYVKITFKITNSNFQVMKSNTLKFNLLNGLSIIQFGGTDEQIE
;
A
#
# COMPACT_ATOMS: atom_id res chain seq x y z
N VAL A 1 16.28 -25.32 12.61
CA VAL A 1 15.76 -24.08 13.18
C VAL A 1 15.53 -24.28 14.67
N ALA A 2 16.20 -23.49 15.50
CA ALA A 2 16.09 -23.61 16.96
C ALA A 2 14.80 -22.97 17.50
N TYR A 3 14.37 -21.85 16.91
CA TYR A 3 13.11 -21.21 17.22
C TYR A 3 12.60 -20.39 16.06
N VAL A 4 11.30 -20.13 16.04
CA VAL A 4 10.61 -19.23 15.11
C VAL A 4 9.68 -18.33 15.91
N GLN A 5 9.72 -17.03 15.66
CA GLN A 5 8.86 -16.05 16.31
C GLN A 5 8.45 -14.97 15.30
N GLY A 6 7.19 -14.61 15.29
CA GLY A 6 6.68 -13.56 14.41
C GLY A 6 5.25 -13.77 13.99
N HIS A 7 4.91 -13.17 12.85
CA HIS A 7 3.58 -13.17 12.26
C HIS A 7 3.57 -13.89 10.92
N GLU A 8 2.40 -14.09 10.37
CA GLU A 8 2.19 -14.78 9.08
C GLU A 8 3.03 -14.19 7.94
N ASN A 9 3.17 -12.86 7.90
CA ASN A 9 3.86 -12.15 6.82
C ASN A 9 5.30 -11.71 7.14
N ALA A 10 5.72 -11.83 8.39
CA ALA A 10 7.06 -11.46 8.83
C ALA A 10 7.43 -12.17 10.12
N PHE A 11 8.48 -12.94 10.09
CA PHE A 11 8.98 -13.67 11.25
C PHE A 11 10.50 -13.66 11.31
N GLY A 12 11.02 -13.84 12.51
CA GLY A 12 12.42 -14.13 12.76
C GLY A 12 12.63 -15.55 13.18
N CYS A 13 13.79 -16.10 12.89
CA CYS A 13 14.15 -17.43 13.36
C CYS A 13 15.62 -17.48 13.82
N GLY A 14 15.90 -18.37 14.76
CA GLY A 14 17.25 -18.73 15.14
C GLY A 14 17.67 -20.03 14.45
N ILE A 15 18.82 -20.01 13.80
CA ILE A 15 19.37 -21.16 13.08
C ILE A 15 20.88 -21.30 13.32
N ASP A 16 21.37 -22.52 13.34
CA ASP A 16 22.78 -22.80 13.34
C ASP A 16 23.45 -22.29 12.06
N ALA A 17 24.57 -21.58 12.20
CA ALA A 17 25.30 -21.01 11.07
C ALA A 17 25.66 -22.05 10.00
N LEU A 18 25.95 -23.29 10.39
CA LEU A 18 26.28 -24.39 9.46
C LEU A 18 25.05 -24.89 8.64
N LYS A 19 23.85 -24.51 9.04
CA LYS A 19 22.60 -24.92 8.39
C LYS A 19 21.95 -23.81 7.56
N ILE A 20 22.55 -22.63 7.50
CA ILE A 20 21.96 -21.49 6.79
C ILE A 20 21.72 -21.80 5.31
N ASP A 21 22.71 -22.37 4.62
CA ASP A 21 22.58 -22.66 3.19
C ASP A 21 21.48 -23.69 2.91
N SER A 22 21.38 -24.73 3.75
CA SER A 22 20.30 -25.72 3.64
C SER A 22 18.93 -25.12 3.91
N PHE A 23 18.85 -24.18 4.85
CA PHE A 23 17.62 -23.46 5.16
C PHE A 23 17.17 -22.56 4.02
N ILE A 24 18.10 -21.81 3.42
CA ILE A 24 17.82 -20.96 2.27
C ILE A 24 17.30 -21.81 1.11
N GLN A 25 17.99 -22.90 0.79
CA GLN A 25 17.57 -23.80 -0.30
C GLN A 25 16.18 -24.41 -0.05
N ALA A 26 15.90 -24.86 1.16
CA ALA A 26 14.61 -25.45 1.51
C ALA A 26 13.47 -24.42 1.46
N THR A 27 13.72 -23.19 1.91
CA THR A 27 12.73 -22.10 1.85
C THR A 27 12.48 -21.63 0.43
N ASP A 28 13.51 -21.52 -0.39
CA ASP A 28 13.36 -21.16 -1.81
C ASP A 28 12.51 -22.20 -2.56
N GLU A 29 12.68 -23.49 -2.29
CA GLU A 29 11.84 -24.53 -2.86
C GLU A 29 10.38 -24.45 -2.41
N LEU A 30 10.15 -24.24 -1.12
CA LEU A 30 8.80 -24.10 -0.57
C LEU A 30 8.07 -22.88 -1.10
N LEU A 31 8.77 -21.76 -1.25
CA LEU A 31 8.20 -20.47 -1.68
C LEU A 31 8.13 -20.33 -3.21
N LYS A 32 8.77 -21.19 -3.97
CA LYS A 32 8.87 -21.14 -5.43
C LYS A 32 7.52 -21.02 -6.16
N ASN A 33 6.47 -21.64 -5.61
CA ASN A 33 5.13 -21.64 -6.18
C ASN A 33 4.14 -20.76 -5.38
N MET A 34 4.61 -20.03 -4.37
CA MET A 34 3.79 -19.12 -3.60
C MET A 34 3.83 -17.75 -4.25
N SER A 35 2.67 -17.27 -4.69
CA SER A 35 2.49 -15.88 -5.08
C SER A 35 1.94 -15.10 -3.88
N SER A 36 2.63 -14.06 -3.49
CA SER A 36 2.13 -13.08 -2.53
C SER A 36 1.47 -11.96 -3.32
N GLU A 37 0.21 -12.12 -3.68
CA GLU A 37 -0.59 -11.02 -4.23
C GLU A 37 -1.11 -10.17 -3.07
N ALA A 38 -0.82 -8.86 -3.10
CA ALA A 38 -1.42 -7.93 -2.18
C ALA A 38 -2.90 -7.76 -2.55
N ILE A 39 -3.80 -8.28 -1.72
CA ILE A 39 -5.24 -8.09 -1.86
C ILE A 39 -5.64 -6.90 -1.00
N TYR A 40 -6.13 -5.83 -1.63
CA TYR A 40 -6.65 -4.66 -0.94
C TYR A 40 -8.16 -4.74 -0.86
N ARG A 41 -8.68 -4.76 0.37
CA ARG A 41 -10.12 -4.63 0.62
C ARG A 41 -10.50 -3.16 0.56
N ILE A 42 -11.38 -2.80 -0.36
CA ILE A 42 -11.89 -1.44 -0.50
C ILE A 42 -13.06 -1.24 0.46
N ASP A 43 -12.91 -0.29 1.39
CA ASP A 43 -13.96 0.05 2.36
C ASP A 43 -14.90 1.12 1.84
N PHE A 44 -14.38 2.06 1.02
CA PHE A 44 -15.17 3.14 0.42
C PHE A 44 -14.81 3.30 -1.07
N ASP A 45 -15.81 3.46 -1.91
CA ASP A 45 -15.65 3.69 -3.35
C ASP A 45 -16.34 5.02 -3.73
N PHE A 46 -15.55 5.99 -4.11
CA PHE A 46 -16.01 7.34 -4.40
C PHE A 46 -15.73 7.75 -5.85
N ASN A 47 -16.62 8.57 -6.38
CA ASN A 47 -16.44 9.28 -7.64
C ASN A 47 -15.95 10.70 -7.35
N GLU A 48 -15.18 11.31 -8.25
CA GLU A 48 -14.70 12.70 -8.08
C GLU A 48 -15.83 13.74 -7.95
N LYS A 49 -17.05 13.40 -8.36
CA LYS A 49 -18.24 14.25 -8.27
C LYS A 49 -18.95 14.15 -6.93
N ASP A 50 -18.61 13.16 -6.13
CA ASP A 50 -19.26 12.94 -4.83
C ASP A 50 -18.67 13.90 -3.80
N ASP A 51 -19.50 14.47 -2.95
CA ASP A 51 -19.05 15.27 -1.82
C ASP A 51 -18.74 14.38 -0.63
N ASN A 52 -17.51 13.85 -0.59
CA ASN A 52 -17.06 12.92 0.44
C ASN A 52 -15.96 13.49 1.34
N ASN A 53 -15.76 14.80 1.32
CA ASN A 53 -14.70 15.45 2.07
C ASN A 53 -14.81 15.17 3.57
N GLN A 54 -16.02 15.20 4.14
CA GLN A 54 -16.23 14.94 5.56
C GLN A 54 -15.89 13.46 5.90
N THR A 55 -16.32 12.51 5.07
CA THR A 55 -16.00 11.10 5.29
C THR A 55 -14.49 10.84 5.25
N ILE A 56 -13.77 11.48 4.34
CA ILE A 56 -12.31 11.39 4.25
C ILE A 56 -11.64 11.97 5.50
N LEU A 57 -12.13 13.11 5.99
CA LEU A 57 -11.64 13.72 7.23
C LEU A 57 -11.91 12.84 8.45
N ASP A 58 -13.07 12.21 8.52
CA ASP A 58 -13.44 11.30 9.60
C ASP A 58 -12.52 10.06 9.61
N ILE A 59 -12.24 9.48 8.44
CA ILE A 59 -11.29 8.37 8.27
C ILE A 59 -9.88 8.80 8.71
N ALA A 60 -9.43 9.97 8.30
CA ALA A 60 -8.14 10.52 8.70
C ALA A 60 -8.05 10.74 10.22
N GLY A 61 -9.16 11.15 10.86
CA GLY A 61 -9.26 11.31 12.31
C GLY A 61 -9.11 10.00 13.09
N MET A 62 -9.32 8.85 12.44
CA MET A 62 -9.15 7.52 13.04
C MET A 62 -7.72 6.98 12.97
N ASN A 63 -6.76 7.81 12.60
CA ASN A 63 -5.38 7.37 12.33
C ASN A 63 -4.70 6.65 13.50
N ASP A 64 -5.08 6.95 14.74
CA ASP A 64 -4.55 6.31 15.94
C ASP A 64 -5.12 4.90 16.19
N LEU A 65 -6.16 4.49 15.46
CA LEU A 65 -6.78 3.18 15.60
C LEU A 65 -6.11 2.09 14.76
N TRP A 66 -5.40 2.49 13.71
CA TRP A 66 -4.76 1.56 12.79
C TRP A 66 -3.54 0.91 13.42
N GLY A 67 -3.43 -0.39 13.29
CA GLY A 67 -2.32 -1.15 13.86
C GLY A 67 -2.34 -2.61 13.45
N GLN A 68 -1.68 -3.43 14.24
CA GLN A 68 -1.44 -4.83 13.93
C GLN A 68 -2.72 -5.65 13.75
N ASP A 69 -3.75 -5.40 14.55
CA ASP A 69 -5.02 -6.15 14.54
C ASP A 69 -6.17 -5.36 13.90
N ILE A 70 -5.92 -4.12 13.50
CA ILE A 70 -6.90 -3.24 12.86
C ILE A 70 -6.30 -2.69 11.57
N ASP A 71 -6.74 -3.21 10.44
CA ASP A 71 -6.29 -2.75 9.13
C ASP A 71 -6.73 -1.33 8.84
N ARG A 72 -5.90 -0.62 8.10
CA ARG A 72 -6.25 0.72 7.60
C ARG A 72 -7.46 0.65 6.69
N ALA A 73 -8.30 1.68 6.75
CA ALA A 73 -9.35 1.85 5.76
C ALA A 73 -8.75 2.20 4.39
N TYR A 74 -9.22 1.53 3.35
CA TYR A 74 -8.83 1.79 1.97
C TYR A 74 -9.96 2.48 1.23
N VAL A 75 -9.62 3.61 0.64
CA VAL A 75 -10.55 4.42 -0.16
C VAL A 75 -10.15 4.34 -1.62
N LYS A 76 -11.08 3.95 -2.47
CA LYS A 76 -10.95 4.02 -3.93
C LYS A 76 -11.62 5.28 -4.43
N ILE A 77 -10.90 6.08 -5.19
CA ILE A 77 -11.43 7.29 -5.82
C ILE A 77 -11.24 7.15 -7.34
N THR A 78 -12.34 7.24 -8.07
CA THR A 78 -12.32 7.24 -9.53
C THR A 78 -12.46 8.66 -10.05
N PHE A 79 -11.48 9.11 -10.84
CA PHE A 79 -11.46 10.45 -11.43
C PHE A 79 -10.82 10.43 -12.82
N LYS A 80 -11.08 11.49 -13.60
CA LYS A 80 -10.51 11.64 -14.93
C LYS A 80 -9.24 12.49 -14.87
N ILE A 81 -8.16 11.97 -15.40
CA ILE A 81 -6.91 12.71 -15.54
C ILE A 81 -6.96 13.57 -16.79
N THR A 82 -6.63 14.84 -16.65
CA THR A 82 -6.51 15.82 -17.73
C THR A 82 -5.26 16.68 -17.51
N ASN A 83 -4.79 17.35 -18.56
CA ASN A 83 -3.63 18.24 -18.44
C ASN A 83 -3.84 19.41 -17.43
N SER A 84 -5.09 19.72 -17.10
CA SER A 84 -5.42 20.78 -16.19
C SER A 84 -5.43 20.37 -14.72
N ASN A 85 -5.63 19.09 -14.43
CA ASN A 85 -5.73 18.60 -13.04
C ASN A 85 -4.54 17.74 -12.60
N PHE A 86 -3.57 17.52 -13.47
CA PHE A 86 -2.39 16.71 -13.22
C PHE A 86 -1.13 17.58 -13.22
N GLN A 87 -0.27 17.39 -12.25
CA GLN A 87 1.02 18.08 -12.13
C GLN A 87 2.10 17.13 -11.68
N VAL A 88 3.28 17.24 -12.31
CA VAL A 88 4.50 16.57 -11.85
C VAL A 88 5.30 17.56 -11.02
N MET A 89 5.52 17.21 -9.76
CA MET A 89 6.28 18.01 -8.81
C MET A 89 7.73 17.47 -8.72
N LYS A 90 8.55 18.11 -7.89
CA LYS A 90 9.94 17.64 -7.63
C LYS A 90 9.96 16.19 -7.16
N SER A 91 11.05 15.48 -7.47
CA SER A 91 11.29 14.09 -7.06
C SER A 91 10.21 13.12 -7.53
N ASN A 92 9.72 13.28 -8.77
CA ASN A 92 8.69 12.43 -9.37
C ASN A 92 7.43 12.30 -8.50
N THR A 93 7.09 13.35 -7.79
CA THR A 93 5.84 13.42 -7.02
C THR A 93 4.72 13.86 -7.94
N LEU A 94 3.66 13.07 -8.00
CA LEU A 94 2.47 13.34 -8.82
C LEU A 94 1.40 13.98 -7.96
N LYS A 95 0.76 15.03 -8.49
CA LYS A 95 -0.36 15.70 -7.84
C LYS A 95 -1.56 15.72 -8.76
N PHE A 96 -2.70 15.30 -8.25
CA PHE A 96 -3.99 15.33 -8.94
C PHE A 96 -4.95 16.23 -8.16
N ASN A 97 -5.54 17.19 -8.83
CA ASN A 97 -6.56 18.06 -8.24
C ASN A 97 -7.95 17.61 -8.70
N LEU A 98 -8.80 17.24 -7.75
CA LEU A 98 -10.15 16.74 -8.01
C LEU A 98 -11.16 17.89 -8.05
N LEU A 99 -12.32 17.63 -8.66
CA LEU A 99 -13.39 18.62 -8.81
C LEU A 99 -13.98 19.10 -7.47
N ASN A 100 -13.93 18.23 -6.45
CA ASN A 100 -14.45 18.52 -5.10
C ASN A 100 -13.48 19.30 -4.20
N GLY A 101 -12.35 19.78 -4.74
CA GLY A 101 -11.32 20.51 -3.99
C GLY A 101 -10.29 19.63 -3.29
N LEU A 102 -10.40 18.32 -3.36
CA LEU A 102 -9.38 17.41 -2.86
C LEU A 102 -8.15 17.39 -3.78
N SER A 103 -7.00 17.18 -3.19
CA SER A 103 -5.77 16.87 -3.93
C SER A 103 -5.23 15.50 -3.51
N ILE A 104 -4.86 14.68 -4.49
CA ILE A 104 -4.19 13.42 -4.26
C ILE A 104 -2.71 13.62 -4.59
N ILE A 105 -1.84 13.17 -3.70
CA ILE A 105 -0.39 13.23 -3.88
C ILE A 105 0.16 11.82 -3.84
N GLN A 106 0.89 11.46 -4.89
CA GLN A 106 1.61 10.18 -5.00
C GLN A 106 3.10 10.45 -5.04
N PHE A 107 3.83 9.93 -4.09
CA PHE A 107 5.29 9.99 -4.06
C PHE A 107 5.88 8.87 -4.92
N GLY A 108 7.00 9.14 -5.60
CA GLY A 108 7.73 8.14 -6.38
C GLY A 108 6.97 7.66 -7.62
N GLY A 109 6.40 8.57 -8.40
CA GLY A 109 5.79 8.25 -9.69
C GLY A 109 6.79 7.61 -10.66
N THR A 110 6.33 6.67 -11.47
CA THR A 110 7.13 6.05 -12.54
C THR A 110 7.13 6.90 -13.81
N ASP A 111 8.14 6.69 -14.69
CA ASP A 111 8.21 7.40 -15.96
C ASP A 111 6.96 7.14 -16.83
N GLU A 112 6.42 5.93 -16.80
CA GLU A 112 5.17 5.57 -17.49
C GLU A 112 3.95 6.36 -16.99
N GLN A 113 3.94 6.72 -15.71
CA GLN A 113 2.86 7.53 -15.12
C GLN A 113 2.99 9.01 -15.46
N ILE A 114 4.20 9.46 -15.80
CA ILE A 114 4.50 10.86 -16.11
C ILE A 114 4.24 11.17 -17.58
N GLU A 115 4.44 10.22 -18.46
CA GLU A 115 4.13 10.32 -19.87
C GLU A 115 2.61 10.29 -20.15
#